data_3ff3579357309e17541f7ea185cdb05d
#
_entry.id   3ff3579357309e17541f7ea185cdb05d
#
_cell.length_a   1.000
_cell.length_b   1.000
_cell.length_c   1.000
_cell.angle_alpha   90.00
_cell.angle_beta   90.00
_cell.angle_gamma   90.00
#
_symmetry.space_group_name_H-M   'P 1'
#
loop_
_entity.id
_entity.type
_entity.pdbx_description
1 polymer ?
#
loop_
_entity_poly.entity_id
_entity_poly.type
_entity_poly.pdbx_seq_one_letter_code
_entity_poly.pdbx_strand_id
1 'polypeptide(L)'
;MWVIAAVLCVVLLAVLGVRHFVVTTYHVPSGSMAPTLNAGEYIVVDRTSRGTARRGDVVVFDGKGYFGGASQYWVKRVIGVGGDRVRCCTSEGQLEVNGRPLEEPYLPDSLTRASAVDFDVAVPEGHMFLLGDSRDHSSDSRNHLGDPGGGMVPVSRTQGRVTRVVWPLSDGREISH
;
A
#
# COMPACT_ATOMS: atom_id res chain seq x y z
N MET A 1 -38.04 -20.93 22.37
CA MET A 1 -37.26 -21.23 21.15
C MET A 1 -37.22 -20.04 20.20
N TRP A 2 -38.29 -19.36 19.85
CA TRP A 2 -38.33 -18.23 18.92
C TRP A 2 -37.52 -17.01 19.37
N VAL A 3 -37.53 -16.68 20.65
CA VAL A 3 -36.76 -15.54 21.20
C VAL A 3 -35.23 -15.77 21.05
N ILE A 4 -34.78 -17.00 21.33
CA ILE A 4 -33.35 -17.36 21.19
C ILE A 4 -32.92 -17.27 19.72
N ALA A 5 -33.74 -17.78 18.79
CA ALA A 5 -33.48 -17.70 17.36
C ALA A 5 -33.43 -16.25 16.86
N ALA A 6 -34.33 -15.38 17.34
CA ALA A 6 -34.35 -13.96 17.01
C ALA A 6 -33.07 -13.25 17.52
N VAL A 7 -32.67 -13.53 18.76
CA VAL A 7 -31.42 -12.95 19.33
C VAL A 7 -30.20 -13.40 18.54
N LEU A 8 -30.09 -14.70 18.21
CA LEU A 8 -28.99 -15.22 17.40
C LEU A 8 -28.93 -14.57 16.00
N CYS A 9 -30.10 -14.36 15.37
CA CYS A 9 -30.19 -13.70 14.08
C CYS A 9 -29.71 -12.25 14.16
N VAL A 10 -30.13 -11.49 15.18
CA VAL A 10 -29.70 -10.11 15.38
C VAL A 10 -28.19 -10.02 15.64
N VAL A 11 -27.64 -10.91 16.47
CA VAL A 11 -26.20 -10.96 16.73
C VAL A 11 -25.43 -11.28 15.46
N LEU A 12 -25.89 -12.26 14.67
CA LEU A 12 -25.27 -12.61 13.40
C LEU A 12 -25.28 -11.44 12.42
N LEU A 13 -26.42 -10.76 12.27
CA LEU A 13 -26.54 -9.58 11.40
C LEU A 13 -25.64 -8.43 11.87
N ALA A 14 -25.55 -8.21 13.19
CA ALA A 14 -24.64 -7.21 13.74
C ALA A 14 -23.17 -7.56 13.47
N VAL A 15 -22.76 -8.80 13.66
CA VAL A 15 -21.41 -9.28 13.37
C VAL A 15 -21.09 -9.15 11.87
N LEU A 16 -21.98 -9.55 11.00
CA LEU A 16 -21.81 -9.41 9.54
C LEU A 16 -21.73 -7.93 9.13
N GLY A 17 -22.57 -7.09 9.71
CA GLY A 17 -22.53 -5.64 9.50
C GLY A 17 -21.19 -5.04 9.90
N VAL A 18 -20.74 -5.31 11.13
CA VAL A 18 -19.45 -4.82 11.62
C VAL A 18 -18.30 -5.30 10.69
N ARG A 19 -18.28 -6.58 10.32
CA ARG A 19 -17.25 -7.09 9.40
C ARG A 19 -17.27 -6.39 8.05
N HIS A 20 -18.44 -6.10 7.51
CA HIS A 20 -18.57 -5.40 6.23
C HIS A 20 -17.98 -3.98 6.27
N PHE A 21 -18.07 -3.28 7.40
CA PHE A 21 -17.53 -1.93 7.57
C PHE A 21 -16.03 -1.91 7.91
N VAL A 22 -15.51 -2.97 8.53
CA VAL A 22 -14.12 -3.01 9.05
C VAL A 22 -13.14 -3.54 8.01
N VAL A 23 -13.53 -4.53 7.19
CA VAL A 23 -12.63 -5.15 6.23
C VAL A 23 -13.25 -5.24 4.85
N THR A 24 -12.40 -5.18 3.83
CA THR A 24 -12.80 -5.45 2.44
C THR A 24 -11.71 -6.23 1.74
N THR A 25 -12.06 -6.90 0.64
CA THR A 25 -11.10 -7.65 -0.18
C THR A 25 -10.89 -6.97 -1.51
N TYR A 26 -9.65 -7.03 -2.00
CA TYR A 26 -9.27 -6.58 -3.34
C TYR A 26 -8.51 -7.67 -4.06
N HIS A 27 -8.69 -7.72 -5.37
CA HIS A 27 -7.88 -8.55 -6.27
C HIS A 27 -6.64 -7.75 -6.71
N VAL A 28 -5.47 -8.39 -6.69
CA VAL A 28 -4.19 -7.80 -7.13
C VAL A 28 -4.01 -8.10 -8.62
N PRO A 29 -4.16 -7.12 -9.53
CA PRO A 29 -4.16 -7.38 -10.97
C PRO A 29 -2.76 -7.46 -11.58
N SER A 30 -1.71 -7.01 -10.87
CA SER A 30 -0.35 -6.90 -11.42
C SER A 30 0.72 -7.30 -10.43
N GLY A 31 1.94 -7.58 -10.92
CA GLY A 31 3.10 -7.90 -10.11
C GLY A 31 3.86 -6.71 -9.55
N SER A 32 3.30 -5.48 -9.56
CA SER A 32 4.03 -4.28 -9.13
C SER A 32 4.44 -4.28 -7.65
N MET A 33 3.87 -5.18 -6.86
CA MET A 33 4.17 -5.35 -5.44
C MET A 33 4.89 -6.67 -5.14
N ALA A 34 5.33 -7.41 -6.17
CA ALA A 34 6.14 -8.61 -5.96
C ALA A 34 7.50 -8.26 -5.31
N PRO A 35 8.01 -9.11 -4.41
CA PRO A 35 7.47 -10.41 -3.99
C PRO A 35 6.40 -10.33 -2.89
N THR A 36 6.14 -9.16 -2.32
CA THR A 36 5.18 -9.01 -1.19
C THR A 36 3.77 -9.41 -1.59
N LEU A 37 3.30 -8.95 -2.76
CA LEU A 37 2.01 -9.34 -3.34
C LEU A 37 2.20 -9.74 -4.80
N ASN A 38 1.63 -10.87 -5.18
CA ASN A 38 1.71 -11.38 -6.54
C ASN A 38 0.41 -11.14 -7.32
N ALA A 39 0.52 -11.07 -8.65
CA ALA A 39 -0.66 -10.98 -9.50
C ALA A 39 -1.58 -12.20 -9.32
N GLY A 40 -2.89 -11.95 -9.27
CA GLY A 40 -3.91 -12.98 -9.05
C GLY A 40 -4.27 -13.22 -7.58
N GLU A 41 -3.53 -12.67 -6.63
CA GLU A 41 -3.85 -12.79 -5.21
C GLU A 41 -5.07 -11.95 -4.81
N TYR A 42 -5.75 -12.40 -3.75
CA TYR A 42 -6.77 -11.61 -3.06
C TYR A 42 -6.25 -11.21 -1.69
N ILE A 43 -6.37 -9.93 -1.40
CA ILE A 43 -5.88 -9.29 -0.17
C ILE A 43 -7.04 -8.80 0.69
N VAL A 44 -6.83 -8.84 2.00
CA VAL A 44 -7.73 -8.23 2.99
C VAL A 44 -7.18 -6.87 3.39
N VAL A 45 -8.04 -5.89 3.37
CA VAL A 45 -7.74 -4.49 3.68
C VAL A 45 -8.53 -4.07 4.90
N ASP A 46 -7.82 -3.56 5.90
CA ASP A 46 -8.39 -2.96 7.10
C ASP A 46 -8.86 -1.53 6.78
N ARG A 47 -10.16 -1.34 6.77
CA ARG A 47 -10.80 -0.04 6.48
C ARG A 47 -10.80 0.92 7.66
N THR A 48 -10.49 0.45 8.87
CA THR A 48 -10.36 1.35 10.04
C THR A 48 -9.18 2.30 9.90
N SER A 49 -8.20 1.93 9.05
CA SER A 49 -7.05 2.75 8.66
C SER A 49 -7.30 3.67 7.46
N ARG A 50 -8.55 3.79 7.01
CA ARG A 50 -8.92 4.67 5.89
C ARG A 50 -8.55 6.12 6.15
N GLY A 51 -7.97 6.79 5.17
CA GLY A 51 -7.51 8.18 5.31
C GLY A 51 -6.30 8.33 6.24
N THR A 52 -5.60 7.23 6.55
CA THR A 52 -4.35 7.24 7.30
C THR A 52 -3.26 6.51 6.53
N ALA A 53 -2.00 6.85 6.78
CA ALA A 53 -0.85 6.15 6.23
C ALA A 53 0.33 6.32 7.18
N ARG A 54 1.12 5.26 7.34
CA ARG A 54 2.39 5.25 8.08
C ARG A 54 3.47 4.73 7.16
N ARG A 55 4.69 5.16 7.38
CA ARG A 55 5.85 4.62 6.64
C ARG A 55 5.93 3.11 6.84
N GLY A 56 6.13 2.38 5.74
CA GLY A 56 6.13 0.91 5.70
C GLY A 56 4.77 0.30 5.35
N ASP A 57 3.64 0.97 5.62
CA ASP A 57 2.31 0.43 5.31
C ASP A 57 2.17 0.08 3.83
N VAL A 58 1.62 -1.09 3.53
CA VAL A 58 1.10 -1.44 2.22
C VAL A 58 -0.36 -1.01 2.17
N VAL A 59 -0.69 -0.05 1.32
CA VAL A 59 -2.02 0.57 1.29
C VAL A 59 -2.72 0.38 -0.06
N VAL A 60 -4.04 0.21 -0.01
CA VAL A 60 -4.90 0.39 -1.18
C VAL A 60 -5.40 1.82 -1.18
N PHE A 61 -5.33 2.50 -2.31
CA PHE A 61 -5.75 3.89 -2.45
C PHE A 61 -6.47 4.15 -3.78
N ASP A 62 -7.30 5.18 -3.80
CA ASP A 62 -7.90 5.70 -5.03
C ASP A 62 -6.86 6.52 -5.78
N GLY A 63 -6.30 5.93 -6.83
CA GLY A 63 -5.28 6.53 -7.69
C GLY A 63 -5.83 7.31 -8.88
N LYS A 64 -7.14 7.52 -8.96
CA LYS A 64 -7.75 8.26 -10.07
C LYS A 64 -7.16 9.66 -10.18
N GLY A 65 -6.55 9.92 -11.35
CA GLY A 65 -5.92 11.20 -11.65
C GLY A 65 -4.46 11.33 -11.16
N TYR A 66 -3.87 10.27 -10.58
CA TYR A 66 -2.49 10.32 -10.08
C TYR A 66 -1.50 9.50 -10.92
N PHE A 67 -1.77 8.24 -11.20
CA PHE A 67 -0.78 7.38 -11.86
C PHE A 67 -1.15 6.96 -13.28
N GLY A 68 -2.07 7.65 -13.89
CA GLY A 68 -2.50 7.40 -15.28
C GLY A 68 -2.89 5.94 -15.51
N GLY A 69 -4.08 5.61 -15.87
CA GLY A 69 -4.49 4.24 -16.12
C GLY A 69 -5.98 4.04 -15.89
N ALA A 70 -6.49 2.89 -16.34
CA ALA A 70 -7.90 2.56 -16.24
C ALA A 70 -8.31 2.10 -14.84
N SER A 71 -7.35 1.73 -13.99
CA SER A 71 -7.63 1.23 -12.65
C SER A 71 -7.90 2.34 -11.66
N GLN A 72 -9.02 2.27 -10.97
CA GLN A 72 -9.35 3.22 -9.92
C GLN A 72 -8.54 2.96 -8.65
N TYR A 73 -8.35 1.69 -8.27
CA TYR A 73 -7.65 1.32 -7.05
C TYR A 73 -6.27 0.78 -7.35
N TRP A 74 -5.31 1.23 -6.56
CA TRP A 74 -3.90 0.88 -6.65
C TRP A 74 -3.44 0.36 -5.30
N VAL A 75 -2.45 -0.52 -5.31
CA VAL A 75 -1.77 -0.99 -4.11
C VAL A 75 -0.28 -0.66 -4.22
N LYS A 76 0.26 0.03 -3.20
CA LYS A 76 1.67 0.42 -3.11
C LYS A 76 2.10 0.47 -1.64
N ARG A 77 3.42 0.53 -1.44
CA ARG A 77 4.02 0.74 -0.12
C ARG A 77 4.28 2.22 0.11
N VAL A 78 3.98 2.67 1.32
CA VAL A 78 4.27 4.03 1.79
C VAL A 78 5.74 4.11 2.16
N ILE A 79 6.51 4.91 1.44
CA ILE A 79 7.95 5.13 1.70
C ILE A 79 8.17 6.41 2.50
N GLY A 80 7.37 7.43 2.26
CA GLY A 80 7.39 8.68 3.01
C GLY A 80 6.00 9.23 3.25
N VAL A 81 5.84 9.93 4.35
CA VAL A 81 4.62 10.65 4.74
C VAL A 81 4.92 12.13 4.93
N GLY A 82 3.90 12.96 5.12
CA GLY A 82 4.05 14.41 5.31
C GLY A 82 5.17 14.76 6.28
N GLY A 83 6.04 15.69 5.87
CA GLY A 83 7.25 16.11 6.59
C GLY A 83 8.50 15.28 6.30
N ASP A 84 8.39 14.12 5.66
CA ASP A 84 9.56 13.32 5.29
C ASP A 84 10.27 13.90 4.06
N ARG A 85 11.59 13.74 4.03
CA ARG A 85 12.42 13.89 2.83
C ARG A 85 12.92 12.51 2.40
N VAL A 86 12.56 12.11 1.18
CA VAL A 86 12.91 10.82 0.61
C VAL A 86 13.91 11.04 -0.53
N ARG A 87 15.02 10.32 -0.49
CA ARG A 87 16.09 10.44 -1.48
C ARG A 87 16.52 9.06 -2.00
N CYS A 88 16.81 8.97 -3.24
CA CYS A 88 17.56 7.87 -3.85
C CYS A 88 18.86 8.39 -4.43
N CYS A 89 19.95 7.71 -4.19
CA CYS A 89 20.21 6.62 -3.29
C CYS A 89 21.48 6.88 -2.49
N THR A 90 21.70 6.13 -1.42
CA THR A 90 22.99 6.08 -0.75
C THR A 90 24.05 5.49 -1.68
N SER A 91 25.34 5.52 -1.27
CA SER A 91 26.43 4.83 -1.99
C SER A 91 26.20 3.32 -2.13
N GLU A 92 25.40 2.73 -1.25
CA GLU A 92 25.04 1.30 -1.23
C GLU A 92 23.76 0.99 -2.02
N GLY A 93 23.17 2.00 -2.69
CA GLY A 93 21.98 1.83 -3.51
C GLY A 93 20.65 1.84 -2.75
N GLN A 94 20.66 2.10 -1.45
CA GLN A 94 19.46 2.13 -0.60
C GLN A 94 18.71 3.46 -0.72
N LEU A 95 17.39 3.45 -0.47
CA LEU A 95 16.65 4.69 -0.20
C LEU A 95 17.12 5.32 1.12
N GLU A 96 16.98 6.61 1.19
CA GLU A 96 17.22 7.39 2.39
C GLU A 96 15.95 8.16 2.77
N VAL A 97 15.60 8.13 4.04
CA VAL A 97 14.51 8.92 4.58
C VAL A 97 15.02 9.75 5.75
N ASN A 98 14.89 11.07 5.65
CA ASN A 98 15.37 12.03 6.64
C ASN A 98 16.87 11.88 6.99
N GLY A 99 17.70 11.60 5.96
CA GLY A 99 19.13 11.45 6.12
C GLY A 99 19.58 10.10 6.71
N ARG A 100 18.69 9.11 6.76
CA ARG A 100 19.00 7.75 7.24
C ARG A 100 18.67 6.72 6.18
N PRO A 101 19.54 5.73 5.94
CA PRO A 101 19.20 4.60 5.07
C PRO A 101 17.91 3.92 5.52
N LEU A 102 17.07 3.59 4.56
CA LEU A 102 15.83 2.85 4.81
C LEU A 102 16.11 1.35 4.70
N GLU A 103 15.85 0.62 5.76
CA GLU A 103 15.88 -0.84 5.73
C GLU A 103 14.61 -1.38 5.05
N GLU A 104 14.80 -2.21 4.02
CA GLU A 104 13.73 -2.72 3.17
C GLU A 104 13.81 -4.25 3.03
N PRO A 105 13.59 -5.00 4.13
CA PRO A 105 13.76 -6.47 4.16
C PRO A 105 12.75 -7.22 3.29
N TYR A 106 11.76 -6.54 2.76
CA TYR A 106 10.76 -7.08 1.83
C TYR A 106 11.24 -7.10 0.37
N LEU A 107 12.35 -6.45 0.08
CA LEU A 107 12.96 -6.46 -1.25
C LEU A 107 13.86 -7.69 -1.42
N PRO A 108 14.01 -8.21 -2.65
CA PRO A 108 14.92 -9.33 -2.89
C PRO A 108 16.38 -8.91 -2.72
N ASP A 109 17.20 -9.80 -2.17
CA ASP A 109 18.66 -9.59 -1.96
C ASP A 109 19.42 -9.32 -3.27
N SER A 110 18.87 -9.74 -4.40
CA SER A 110 19.43 -9.50 -5.73
C SER A 110 19.30 -8.05 -6.21
N LEU A 111 18.48 -7.24 -5.52
CA LEU A 111 18.29 -5.84 -5.89
C LEU A 111 19.48 -5.00 -5.43
N THR A 112 20.29 -4.57 -6.38
CA THR A 112 21.51 -3.77 -6.09
C THR A 112 21.22 -2.29 -5.86
N ARG A 113 20.06 -1.81 -6.31
CA ARG A 113 19.68 -0.41 -6.18
C ARG A 113 18.16 -0.26 -6.06
N ALA A 114 17.71 0.50 -5.08
CA ALA A 114 16.30 0.68 -4.75
C ALA A 114 15.50 1.50 -5.80
N SER A 115 16.18 2.24 -6.70
CA SER A 115 15.55 2.92 -7.83
C SER A 115 16.55 3.18 -8.94
N ALA A 116 16.13 2.98 -10.18
CA ALA A 116 16.90 3.37 -11.35
C ALA A 116 16.93 4.90 -11.58
N VAL A 117 15.98 5.61 -10.98
CA VAL A 117 15.85 7.07 -11.07
C VAL A 117 16.37 7.69 -9.79
N ASP A 118 17.27 8.67 -9.92
CA ASP A 118 17.70 9.52 -8.80
C ASP A 118 16.61 10.56 -8.50
N PHE A 119 16.31 10.73 -7.22
CA PHE A 119 15.37 11.75 -6.77
C PHE A 119 15.70 12.23 -5.37
N ASP A 120 15.24 13.43 -5.05
CA ASP A 120 15.29 14.03 -3.73
C ASP A 120 14.02 14.85 -3.54
N VAL A 121 13.09 14.35 -2.78
CA VAL A 121 11.74 14.90 -2.66
C VAL A 121 11.37 15.14 -1.20
N ALA A 122 10.72 16.27 -0.94
CA ALA A 122 10.05 16.53 0.33
C ALA A 122 8.57 16.19 0.20
N VAL A 123 8.06 15.34 1.07
CA VAL A 123 6.65 14.94 1.08
C VAL A 123 5.81 16.02 1.78
N PRO A 124 4.87 16.67 1.09
CA PRO A 124 4.01 17.69 1.70
C PRO A 124 3.12 17.10 2.79
N GLU A 125 2.73 17.92 3.78
CA GLU A 125 1.77 17.52 4.79
C GLU A 125 0.47 16.97 4.17
N GLY A 126 -0.05 15.91 4.76
CA GLY A 126 -1.25 15.22 4.28
C GLY A 126 -1.05 14.40 3.00
N HIS A 127 0.18 14.23 2.53
CA HIS A 127 0.52 13.41 1.36
C HIS A 127 1.42 12.23 1.73
N MET A 128 1.56 11.31 0.78
CA MET A 128 2.41 10.14 0.88
C MET A 128 3.17 9.92 -0.44
N PHE A 129 4.40 9.44 -0.33
CA PHE A 129 5.23 8.99 -1.42
C PHE A 129 5.22 7.47 -1.49
N LEU A 130 4.82 6.91 -2.61
CA LEU A 130 4.43 5.52 -2.76
C LEU A 130 5.33 4.81 -3.76
N LEU A 131 5.87 3.65 -3.39
CA LEU A 131 6.61 2.79 -4.31
C LEU A 131 6.02 1.38 -4.37
N GLY A 132 6.20 0.72 -5.51
CA GLY A 132 6.01 -0.72 -5.60
C GLY A 132 7.21 -1.47 -5.06
N ASP A 133 6.98 -2.66 -4.51
CA ASP A 133 8.07 -3.52 -4.05
C ASP A 133 8.81 -4.17 -5.24
N SER A 134 8.15 -4.34 -6.38
CA SER A 134 8.82 -4.68 -7.66
C SER A 134 9.42 -3.42 -8.28
N ARG A 135 10.57 -2.98 -7.77
CA ARG A 135 11.21 -1.69 -8.06
C ARG A 135 11.40 -1.38 -9.54
N ASP A 136 11.69 -2.40 -10.34
CA ASP A 136 11.95 -2.27 -11.77
C ASP A 136 10.69 -2.36 -12.63
N HIS A 137 9.58 -2.86 -12.06
CA HIS A 137 8.35 -3.15 -12.78
C HIS A 137 7.10 -2.50 -12.14
N SER A 138 7.29 -1.35 -11.49
CA SER A 138 6.21 -0.61 -10.84
C SER A 138 6.08 0.78 -11.43
N SER A 139 4.88 1.12 -11.91
CA SER A 139 4.49 2.52 -12.06
C SER A 139 4.08 3.04 -10.68
N ASP A 140 4.75 4.09 -10.21
CA ASP A 140 4.56 4.64 -8.86
C ASP A 140 5.01 6.11 -8.79
N SER A 141 5.14 6.68 -7.60
CA SER A 141 5.49 8.08 -7.41
C SER A 141 6.74 8.52 -8.17
N ARG A 142 7.72 7.62 -8.39
CA ARG A 142 8.97 7.93 -9.12
C ARG A 142 8.73 8.30 -10.58
N ASN A 143 7.77 7.65 -11.22
CA ASN A 143 7.46 7.88 -12.62
C ASN A 143 6.70 9.19 -12.85
N HIS A 144 6.18 9.78 -11.78
CA HIS A 144 5.28 10.94 -11.78
C HIS A 144 5.89 12.17 -11.10
N LEU A 145 7.20 12.18 -10.86
CA LEU A 145 7.91 13.30 -10.23
C LEU A 145 7.80 14.60 -11.04
N GLY A 146 7.69 14.49 -12.37
CA GLY A 146 7.50 15.62 -13.28
C GLY A 146 6.04 16.08 -13.45
N ASP A 147 5.09 15.33 -12.94
CA ASP A 147 3.66 15.63 -13.06
C ASP A 147 3.22 16.67 -12.03
N PRO A 148 2.10 17.37 -12.25
CA PRO A 148 1.49 18.22 -11.24
C PRO A 148 1.25 17.43 -9.93
N GLY A 149 1.84 17.92 -8.83
CA GLY A 149 1.82 17.21 -7.54
C GLY A 149 3.03 16.33 -7.27
N GLY A 150 4.00 16.21 -8.22
CA GLY A 150 5.27 15.53 -7.99
C GLY A 150 5.15 14.04 -7.63
N GLY A 151 4.11 13.37 -8.13
CA GLY A 151 3.86 11.96 -7.80
C GLY A 151 3.33 11.72 -6.38
N MET A 152 3.07 12.79 -5.61
CA MET A 152 2.56 12.68 -4.24
C MET A 152 1.06 12.41 -4.23
N VAL A 153 0.62 11.46 -3.40
CA VAL A 153 -0.79 11.09 -3.28
C VAL A 153 -1.33 11.56 -1.93
N PRO A 154 -2.48 12.25 -1.87
CA PRO A 154 -3.08 12.63 -0.60
C PRO A 154 -3.42 11.40 0.26
N VAL A 155 -3.09 11.46 1.54
CA VAL A 155 -3.40 10.39 2.53
C VAL A 155 -4.90 10.11 2.58
N SER A 156 -5.75 11.12 2.36
CA SER A 156 -7.21 10.98 2.32
C SER A 156 -7.72 10.02 1.24
N ARG A 157 -6.90 9.71 0.23
CA ARG A 157 -7.22 8.73 -0.82
C ARG A 157 -7.06 7.27 -0.37
N THR A 158 -6.42 7.03 0.77
CA THR A 158 -6.23 5.67 1.31
C THR A 158 -7.59 5.02 1.62
N GLN A 159 -7.82 3.84 1.07
CA GLN A 159 -9.00 3.01 1.33
C GLN A 159 -8.81 2.11 2.54
N GLY A 160 -7.55 1.82 2.87
CA GLY A 160 -7.14 1.05 4.03
C GLY A 160 -5.78 0.38 3.84
N ARG A 161 -5.30 -0.23 4.92
CA ARG A 161 -4.03 -0.95 4.97
C ARG A 161 -4.25 -2.43 4.66
N VAL A 162 -3.39 -3.00 3.82
CA VAL A 162 -3.38 -4.43 3.54
C VAL A 162 -2.87 -5.18 4.76
N THR A 163 -3.60 -6.20 5.22
CA THR A 163 -3.24 -6.97 6.41
C THR A 163 -2.78 -8.38 6.07
N ARG A 164 -3.40 -9.00 5.08
CA ARG A 164 -3.06 -10.38 4.68
C ARG A 164 -3.45 -10.72 3.26
N VAL A 165 -2.82 -11.72 2.71
CA VAL A 165 -3.26 -12.46 1.53
C VAL A 165 -4.16 -13.60 1.98
N VAL A 166 -5.30 -13.79 1.30
CA VAL A 166 -6.30 -14.83 1.64
C VAL A 166 -6.54 -15.82 0.51
N TRP A 167 -6.10 -15.52 -0.69
CA TRP A 167 -6.20 -16.41 -1.84
C TRP A 167 -4.98 -16.22 -2.77
N PRO A 168 -4.41 -17.31 -3.32
CA PRO A 168 -4.74 -18.72 -3.07
C PRO A 168 -4.56 -19.13 -1.59
N LEU A 169 -5.33 -20.11 -1.11
CA LEU A 169 -5.26 -20.54 0.30
C LEU A 169 -3.89 -21.14 0.66
N SER A 170 -3.17 -21.68 -0.33
CA SER A 170 -1.79 -22.17 -0.16
C SER A 170 -0.80 -21.06 0.20
N ASP A 171 -1.08 -19.83 -0.18
CA ASP A 171 -0.17 -18.68 -0.09
C ASP A 171 -0.63 -17.66 0.95
N GLY A 172 -1.61 -18.05 1.78
CA GLY A 172 -2.15 -17.21 2.84
C GLY A 172 -1.05 -16.76 3.81
N ARG A 173 -0.85 -15.43 3.92
CA ARG A 173 0.19 -14.84 4.78
C ARG A 173 -0.23 -13.47 5.29
N GLU A 174 0.33 -13.07 6.41
CA GLU A 174 0.24 -11.70 6.91
C GLU A 174 1.26 -10.82 6.19
N ILE A 175 0.91 -9.54 6.00
CA ILE A 175 1.78 -8.57 5.37
C ILE A 175 2.52 -7.81 6.46
N SER A 176 3.85 -7.86 6.41
CA SER A 176 4.74 -7.07 7.27
C SER A 176 4.81 -5.61 6.79
N HIS A 177 4.89 -4.70 7.73
CA HIS A 177 4.92 -3.25 7.52
C HIS A 177 6.24 -2.66 8.01
#